data_b89b4798bd6fbc3d5f171a6e06b3bebd
#
_entry.id   b89b4798bd6fbc3d5f171a6e06b3bebd
#
_cell.length_a   1.000
_cell.length_b   1.000
_cell.length_c   1.000
_cell.angle_alpha   90.00
_cell.angle_beta   90.00
_cell.angle_gamma   90.00
#
_symmetry.space_group_name_H-M   'P 1'
#
loop_
_entity.id
_entity.type
_entity.pdbx_description
1 polymer ?
#
loop_
_entity_poly.entity_id
_entity_poly.type
_entity_poly.pdbx_seq_one_letter_code
_entity_poly.pdbx_strand_id
1 'polypeptide(L)'
;MYKRQVGITSNKEVTTRIINSLKKLEYRGYDSAGIATLKDGFINEVKCEGRVEALEKNILNTNIQGEIGIGLVRWATHGKPSTINDHPHSSEKVSVVHNGIIENSTILKKVLEKKGYAFKSQTDTEVIAHLVTD
;
A
#
# COMPACT_ATOMS: atom_id res chain seq x y z
N MET A 1 -16.48 -0.51 1.64
CA MET A 1 -15.08 -0.95 1.49
C MET A 1 -14.46 -1.11 2.87
N TYR A 2 -13.87 -2.25 3.12
CA TYR A 2 -13.15 -2.51 4.38
C TYR A 2 -11.66 -2.66 4.08
N LYS A 3 -10.85 -1.92 4.82
CA LYS A 3 -9.39 -2.01 4.76
C LYS A 3 -8.87 -2.27 6.16
N ARG A 4 -7.85 -3.11 6.26
CA ARG A 4 -7.13 -3.37 7.49
C ARG A 4 -5.66 -3.24 7.24
N GLN A 5 -5.00 -2.54 8.12
CA GLN A 5 -3.62 -2.13 7.92
C GLN A 5 -2.78 -2.42 9.15
N VAL A 6 -1.50 -2.62 8.92
CA VAL A 6 -0.49 -2.83 9.94
C VAL A 6 0.75 -2.03 9.59
N GLY A 7 1.40 -1.48 10.61
CA GLY A 7 2.69 -0.83 10.48
C GLY A 7 3.64 -1.35 11.55
N ILE A 8 4.88 -1.62 11.19
CA ILE A 8 5.91 -2.10 12.10
C ILE A 8 7.20 -1.33 11.85
N THR A 9 7.80 -0.86 12.93
CA THR A 9 9.20 -0.41 12.97
C THR A 9 9.96 -1.25 13.99
N SER A 10 11.15 -1.70 13.64
CA SER A 10 11.93 -2.62 14.44
C SER A 10 13.43 -2.47 14.12
N ASN A 11 14.27 -3.04 14.95
CA ASN A 11 15.70 -3.24 14.64
C ASN A 11 15.98 -4.58 13.95
N LYS A 12 14.94 -5.26 13.51
CA LYS A 12 14.98 -6.53 12.76
C LYS A 12 14.09 -6.44 11.54
N GLU A 13 14.29 -7.34 10.61
CA GLU A 13 13.48 -7.47 9.41
C GLU A 13 12.00 -7.65 9.75
N VAL A 14 11.10 -6.91 9.09
CA VAL A 14 9.66 -6.85 9.45
C VAL A 14 8.74 -7.55 8.46
N THR A 15 9.21 -7.93 7.28
CA THR A 15 8.37 -8.44 6.17
C THR A 15 7.54 -9.65 6.61
N THR A 16 8.17 -10.67 7.20
CA THR A 16 7.49 -11.87 7.67
C THR A 16 6.45 -11.55 8.75
N ARG A 17 6.77 -10.63 9.66
CA ARG A 17 5.85 -10.21 10.72
C ARG A 17 4.64 -9.47 10.17
N ILE A 18 4.82 -8.62 9.17
CA ILE A 18 3.72 -7.95 8.48
C ILE A 18 2.84 -8.96 7.77
N ILE A 19 3.41 -9.89 7.00
CA ILE A 19 2.66 -10.95 6.31
C ILE A 19 1.83 -11.78 7.30
N ASN A 20 2.41 -12.22 8.40
CA ASN A 20 1.70 -12.97 9.41
C ASN A 20 0.57 -12.17 10.06
N SER A 21 0.76 -10.88 10.26
CA SER A 21 -0.28 -9.98 10.76
C SER A 21 -1.42 -9.81 9.74
N LEU A 22 -1.10 -9.64 8.46
CA LEU A 22 -2.09 -9.54 7.39
C LEU A 22 -2.91 -10.84 7.26
N LYS A 23 -2.30 -12.01 7.38
CA LYS A 23 -3.01 -13.29 7.41
C LYS A 23 -4.06 -13.37 8.51
N LYS A 24 -3.76 -12.81 9.68
CA LYS A 24 -4.73 -12.74 10.79
C LYS A 24 -5.86 -11.75 10.52
N LEU A 25 -5.62 -10.73 9.70
CA LEU A 25 -6.60 -9.70 9.36
C LEU A 25 -7.52 -10.09 8.20
N GLU A 26 -7.18 -11.08 7.40
CA GLU A 26 -7.97 -11.45 6.22
C GLU A 26 -9.26 -12.25 6.53
N TYR A 27 -9.48 -12.68 7.79
CA TYR A 27 -10.64 -13.51 8.18
C TYR A 27 -12.01 -12.87 7.91
N ARG A 28 -12.08 -11.54 7.77
CA ARG A 28 -13.32 -10.81 7.45
C ARG A 28 -13.49 -10.47 5.97
N GLY A 29 -12.69 -11.03 5.12
CA GLY A 29 -12.72 -10.82 3.68
C GLY A 29 -11.43 -10.24 3.13
N TYR A 30 -11.18 -10.55 1.88
CA TYR A 30 -10.01 -10.15 1.14
C TYR A 30 -10.35 -10.09 -0.36
N ASP A 31 -9.79 -9.16 -1.07
CA ASP A 31 -9.71 -9.17 -2.53
C ASP A 31 -8.32 -8.79 -3.02
N SER A 32 -7.57 -8.10 -2.17
CA SER A 32 -6.20 -7.71 -2.47
C SER A 32 -5.40 -7.50 -1.19
N ALA A 33 -4.10 -7.56 -1.33
CA ALA A 33 -3.14 -7.30 -0.27
C ALA A 33 -1.90 -6.60 -0.81
N GLY A 34 -1.24 -5.82 0.03
CA GLY A 34 -0.01 -5.14 -0.34
C GLY A 34 0.89 -4.89 0.86
N ILE A 35 2.16 -4.76 0.58
CA ILE A 35 3.22 -4.45 1.55
C ILE A 35 4.19 -3.46 0.94
N ALA A 36 4.68 -2.55 1.76
CA ALA A 36 5.83 -1.71 1.43
C ALA A 36 6.82 -1.72 2.60
N THR A 37 8.09 -1.77 2.27
CA THR A 37 9.19 -1.73 3.25
C THR A 37 10.20 -0.66 2.87
N LEU A 38 10.86 -0.11 3.88
CA LEU A 38 11.94 0.84 3.73
C LEU A 38 13.26 0.17 4.13
N LYS A 39 14.23 0.16 3.21
CA LYS A 39 15.58 -0.32 3.45
C LYS A 39 16.60 0.55 2.72
N ASP A 40 17.62 0.99 3.43
CA ASP A 40 18.73 1.79 2.86
C ASP A 40 18.27 3.03 2.08
N GLY A 41 17.18 3.67 2.55
CA GLY A 41 16.59 4.85 1.89
C GLY A 41 15.69 4.54 0.70
N PHE A 42 15.49 3.26 0.37
CA PHE A 42 14.62 2.82 -0.74
C PHE A 42 13.34 2.18 -0.24
N ILE A 43 12.23 2.54 -0.87
CA ILE A 43 10.92 1.92 -0.66
C ILE A 43 10.74 0.79 -1.67
N ASN A 44 10.49 -0.41 -1.17
CA ASN A 44 10.11 -1.56 -1.96
C ASN A 44 8.65 -1.89 -1.72
N GLU A 45 7.90 -2.14 -2.77
CA GLU A 45 6.46 -2.36 -2.71
C GLU A 45 6.06 -3.59 -3.53
N VAL A 46 5.20 -4.42 -2.95
CA VAL A 46 4.56 -5.55 -3.65
C VAL A 46 3.07 -5.53 -3.36
N LYS A 47 2.27 -5.64 -4.39
CA LYS A 47 0.81 -5.73 -4.33
C LYS A 47 0.33 -6.94 -5.11
N CYS A 48 -0.77 -7.56 -4.67
CA CYS A 48 -1.43 -8.59 -5.44
C CYS A 48 -2.93 -8.63 -5.17
N GLU A 49 -3.65 -9.10 -6.15
CA GLU A 49 -5.04 -9.51 -6.00
C GLU A 49 -5.12 -10.87 -5.31
N GLY A 50 -6.18 -11.11 -4.55
CA GLY A 50 -6.41 -12.36 -3.88
C GLY A 50 -5.96 -12.37 -2.41
N ARG A 51 -5.58 -13.53 -1.94
CA ARG A 51 -5.19 -13.77 -0.55
C ARG A 51 -3.78 -13.27 -0.23
N VAL A 52 -3.54 -13.06 1.06
CA VAL A 52 -2.19 -12.75 1.58
C VAL A 52 -1.17 -13.84 1.21
N GLU A 53 -1.60 -15.09 1.07
CA GLU A 53 -0.75 -16.19 0.58
C GLU A 53 -0.19 -15.89 -0.83
N ALA A 54 -0.98 -15.30 -1.73
CA ALA A 54 -0.49 -14.88 -3.04
C ALA A 54 0.54 -13.76 -2.93
N LEU A 55 0.34 -12.81 -2.02
CA LEU A 55 1.33 -11.78 -1.72
C LEU A 55 2.64 -12.40 -1.21
N GLU A 56 2.55 -13.37 -0.30
CA GLU A 56 3.71 -14.09 0.24
C GLU A 56 4.51 -14.80 -0.86
N LYS A 57 3.83 -15.46 -1.81
CA LYS A 57 4.48 -16.10 -2.96
C LYS A 57 5.18 -15.09 -3.86
N ASN A 58 4.56 -13.94 -4.10
CA ASN A 58 5.16 -12.88 -4.91
C ASN A 58 6.41 -12.28 -4.23
N ILE A 59 6.40 -12.18 -2.90
CA ILE A 59 7.54 -11.68 -2.12
C ILE A 59 8.75 -12.62 -2.20
N LEU A 60 8.54 -13.93 -2.29
CA LEU A 60 9.64 -14.90 -2.46
C LEU A 60 10.44 -14.67 -3.75
N ASN A 61 9.80 -14.11 -4.78
CA ASN A 61 10.43 -13.77 -6.05
C ASN A 61 11.03 -12.35 -6.07
N THR A 62 10.80 -11.57 -5.02
CA THR A 62 11.31 -10.23 -4.82
C THR A 62 12.06 -10.18 -3.49
N ASN A 63 13.19 -9.51 -3.45
CA ASN A 63 13.98 -9.41 -2.20
C ASN A 63 13.48 -8.23 -1.36
N ILE A 64 12.18 -8.24 -1.01
CA ILE A 64 11.59 -7.20 -0.18
C ILE A 64 11.95 -7.42 1.30
N GLN A 65 12.74 -6.52 1.85
CA GLN A 65 13.20 -6.55 3.23
C GLN A 65 13.22 -5.13 3.79
N GLY A 66 13.24 -5.00 5.09
CA GLY A 66 13.37 -3.72 5.78
C GLY A 66 13.09 -3.81 7.26
N GLU A 67 13.45 -2.77 7.97
CA GLU A 67 13.20 -2.61 9.42
C GLU A 67 11.97 -1.74 9.70
N ILE A 68 11.44 -1.09 8.65
CA ILE A 68 10.20 -0.32 8.67
C ILE A 68 9.33 -0.85 7.54
N GLY A 69 8.07 -1.13 7.85
CA GLY A 69 7.14 -1.58 6.83
C GLY A 69 5.70 -1.31 7.19
N ILE A 70 4.88 -1.25 6.15
CA ILE A 70 3.42 -1.13 6.23
C ILE A 70 2.78 -2.19 5.34
N GLY A 71 1.59 -2.63 5.72
CA GLY A 71 0.82 -3.59 4.96
C GLY A 71 -0.67 -3.33 5.06
N LEU A 72 -1.40 -3.81 4.06
CA LEU A 72 -2.85 -3.65 4.00
C LEU A 72 -3.51 -4.85 3.34
N VAL A 73 -4.64 -5.27 3.91
CA VAL A 73 -5.62 -6.16 3.29
C VAL A 73 -6.87 -5.35 3.00
N ARG A 74 -7.35 -5.44 1.78
CA ARG A 74 -8.55 -4.77 1.33
C ARG A 74 -9.65 -5.78 1.02
N TRP A 75 -10.88 -5.38 1.30
CA TRP A 75 -12.08 -6.00 0.76
C TRP A 75 -12.94 -4.93 0.09
N ALA A 76 -12.99 -4.97 -1.22
CA ALA A 76 -13.85 -4.08 -2.00
C ALA A 76 -15.29 -4.58 -1.95
N THR A 77 -16.21 -3.69 -1.61
CA THR A 77 -17.65 -3.97 -1.67
C THR A 77 -18.23 -3.61 -3.04
N HIS A 78 -17.52 -2.79 -3.82
CA HIS A 78 -17.92 -2.34 -5.16
C HIS A 78 -16.70 -2.27 -6.10
N GLY A 79 -16.90 -2.70 -7.34
CA GLY A 79 -15.89 -2.67 -8.40
C GLY A 79 -14.92 -3.85 -8.36
N LYS A 80 -14.25 -4.09 -9.48
CA LYS A 80 -13.19 -5.09 -9.54
C LYS A 80 -11.93 -4.59 -8.83
N PRO A 81 -11.26 -5.42 -8.04
CA PRO A 81 -9.92 -5.10 -7.57
C PRO A 81 -8.99 -4.90 -8.76
N SER A 82 -8.03 -4.02 -8.61
CA SER A 82 -7.02 -3.75 -9.63
C SER A 82 -5.72 -3.46 -8.91
N THR A 83 -4.66 -4.13 -9.32
CA THR A 83 -3.33 -3.98 -8.70
C THR A 83 -2.87 -2.53 -8.67
N ILE A 84 -3.25 -1.73 -9.68
CA ILE A 84 -2.93 -0.30 -9.74
C ILE A 84 -3.61 0.49 -8.62
N ASN A 85 -4.86 0.12 -8.27
CA ASN A 85 -5.66 0.80 -7.26
C ASN A 85 -5.49 0.20 -5.86
N ASP A 86 -4.74 -0.88 -5.73
CA ASP A 86 -4.49 -1.52 -4.45
C ASP A 86 -3.44 -0.77 -3.63
N HIS A 87 -3.56 -0.86 -2.32
CA HIS A 87 -2.63 -0.24 -1.38
C HIS A 87 -1.41 -1.13 -1.12
N PRO A 88 -0.27 -0.59 -0.75
CA PRO A 88 0.01 0.83 -0.53
C PRO A 88 0.17 1.64 -1.81
N HIS A 89 0.08 2.96 -1.70
CA HIS A 89 0.42 3.92 -2.77
C HIS A 89 1.71 4.63 -2.41
N SER A 90 2.65 4.67 -3.35
CA SER A 90 3.99 5.19 -3.09
C SER A 90 4.39 6.27 -4.09
N SER A 91 5.07 7.29 -3.58
CA SER A 91 5.95 8.18 -4.33
C SER A 91 7.40 7.68 -4.23
N GLU A 92 8.36 8.48 -4.68
CA GLU A 92 9.78 8.14 -4.53
C GLU A 92 10.25 8.07 -3.07
N LYS A 93 9.59 8.82 -2.17
CA LYS A 93 10.03 9.02 -0.78
C LYS A 93 9.04 8.52 0.26
N VAL A 94 7.80 8.27 -0.14
CA VAL A 94 6.69 8.02 0.79
C VAL A 94 5.85 6.87 0.31
N SER A 95 5.47 5.99 1.23
CA SER A 95 4.48 4.95 0.99
C SER A 95 3.34 5.09 1.99
N VAL A 96 2.11 5.00 1.52
CA VAL A 96 0.90 5.29 2.30
C VAL A 96 -0.11 4.16 2.19
N VAL A 97 -0.64 3.75 3.34
CA VAL A 97 -1.88 2.98 3.45
C VAL A 97 -2.94 3.84 4.14
N HIS A 98 -4.13 3.87 3.61
CA HIS A 98 -5.20 4.73 4.10
C HIS A 98 -6.55 4.02 4.04
N ASN A 99 -7.31 4.16 5.10
CA ASN A 99 -8.69 3.71 5.17
C ASN A 99 -9.61 4.90 5.44
N GLY A 100 -10.10 5.51 4.39
CA GLY A 100 -10.96 6.70 4.43
C GLY A 100 -11.19 7.29 3.06
N ILE A 101 -11.76 8.49 3.03
CA ILE A 101 -12.08 9.25 1.82
C ILE A 101 -11.44 10.63 1.94
N ILE A 102 -10.79 11.08 0.87
CA ILE A 102 -10.26 12.44 0.75
C ILE A 102 -11.21 13.22 -0.16
N GLU A 103 -12.09 14.00 0.45
CA GLU A 103 -13.19 14.68 -0.23
C GLU A 103 -12.73 15.63 -1.34
N ASN A 104 -11.62 16.34 -1.13
CA ASN A 104 -11.05 17.28 -2.09
C ASN A 104 -9.93 16.70 -2.95
N SER A 105 -9.83 15.38 -3.05
CA SER A 105 -8.76 14.69 -3.79
C SER A 105 -8.64 15.14 -5.24
N THR A 106 -9.76 15.38 -5.93
CA THR A 106 -9.76 15.83 -7.32
C THR A 106 -9.09 17.19 -7.50
N ILE A 107 -9.33 18.12 -6.56
CA ILE A 107 -8.71 19.46 -6.59
C ILE A 107 -7.22 19.34 -6.33
N LEU A 108 -6.84 18.60 -5.28
CA LEU A 108 -5.45 18.37 -4.90
C LEU A 108 -4.67 17.68 -6.01
N LYS A 109 -5.25 16.68 -6.66
CA LYS A 109 -4.66 16.00 -7.80
C LYS A 109 -4.31 16.98 -8.92
N LYS A 110 -5.25 17.83 -9.32
CA LYS A 110 -4.99 18.85 -10.36
C LYS A 110 -3.87 19.80 -10.00
N VAL A 111 -3.76 20.18 -8.73
CA VAL A 111 -2.67 21.06 -8.24
C VAL A 111 -1.33 20.34 -8.35
N LEU A 112 -1.27 19.09 -7.90
CA LEU A 112 -0.05 18.28 -7.91
C LEU A 112 0.39 17.92 -9.35
N GLU A 113 -0.55 17.62 -10.24
CA GLU A 113 -0.26 17.39 -11.66
C GLU A 113 0.37 18.63 -12.32
N LYS A 114 -0.11 19.82 -11.98
CA LYS A 114 0.51 21.08 -12.45
C LYS A 114 1.92 21.30 -11.93
N LYS A 115 2.25 20.72 -10.77
CA LYS A 115 3.61 20.73 -10.19
C LYS A 115 4.52 19.64 -10.77
N GLY A 116 4.00 18.77 -11.65
CA GLY A 116 4.75 17.72 -12.33
C GLY A 116 4.66 16.33 -11.70
N TYR A 117 3.79 16.12 -10.71
CA TYR A 117 3.57 14.80 -10.13
C TYR A 117 2.72 13.92 -11.05
N ALA A 118 3.23 12.72 -11.35
CA ALA A 118 2.52 11.73 -12.16
C ALA A 118 1.71 10.79 -11.29
N PHE A 119 0.40 10.72 -11.54
CA PHE A 119 -0.50 9.80 -10.83
C PHE A 119 -0.61 8.48 -11.59
N LYS A 120 -0.40 7.37 -10.89
CA LYS A 120 -0.45 6.01 -11.44
C LYS A 120 -1.80 5.33 -11.25
N SER A 121 -2.53 5.72 -10.20
CA SER A 121 -3.82 5.13 -9.84
C SER A 121 -4.97 6.12 -9.93
N GLN A 122 -6.17 5.59 -9.75
CA GLN A 122 -7.40 6.38 -9.69
C GLN A 122 -7.84 6.63 -8.25
N THR A 123 -7.06 6.21 -7.26
CA THR A 123 -7.44 6.34 -5.85
C THR A 123 -7.15 7.75 -5.31
N ASP A 124 -7.98 8.17 -4.37
CA ASP A 124 -7.77 9.41 -3.63
C ASP A 124 -6.52 9.35 -2.71
N THR A 125 -6.17 8.18 -2.24
CA THR A 125 -5.04 7.97 -1.32
C THR A 125 -3.69 8.34 -1.94
N GLU A 126 -3.51 8.17 -3.24
CA GLU A 126 -2.25 8.54 -3.92
C GLU A 126 -1.92 10.03 -3.78
N VAL A 127 -2.95 10.86 -3.63
CA VAL A 127 -2.78 12.29 -3.36
C VAL A 127 -1.96 12.53 -2.08
N ILE A 128 -2.16 11.72 -1.04
CA ILE A 128 -1.40 11.84 0.22
C ILE A 128 0.08 11.61 -0.02
N ALA A 129 0.44 10.56 -0.77
CA ALA A 129 1.84 10.24 -1.04
C ALA A 129 2.56 11.40 -1.76
N HIS A 130 1.90 12.02 -2.72
CA HIS A 130 2.45 13.17 -3.44
C HIS A 130 2.48 14.45 -2.61
N LEU A 131 1.45 14.72 -1.79
CA LEU A 131 1.43 15.87 -0.89
C LEU A 131 2.56 15.83 0.15
N VAL A 132 2.85 14.66 0.70
CA VAL A 132 3.93 14.50 1.68
C VAL A 132 5.30 14.57 1.00
N THR A 133 5.38 14.26 -0.28
CA THR A 133 6.62 14.35 -1.07
C THR A 133 6.92 15.79 -1.50
N ASP A 134 5.87 16.63 -1.74
CA ASP A 134 5.96 18.02 -2.18
C ASP A 134 6.59 18.93 -1.13
#